data_0c6ccac7baf6d49f0935d1eeded94b3c
#
_entry.id   0c6ccac7baf6d49f0935d1eeded94b3c
#
_cell.length_a   1.000
_cell.length_b   1.000
_cell.length_c   1.000
_cell.angle_alpha   90.00
_cell.angle_beta   90.00
_cell.angle_gamma   90.00
#
_symmetry.space_group_name_H-M   'P 1'
#
loop_
_entity.id
_entity.type
_entity.pdbx_description
1 polymer ?
#
loop_
_entity_poly.entity_id
_entity_poly.type
_entity_poly.pdbx_seq_one_letter_code
_entity_poly.pdbx_strand_id
1 'polypeptide(L)'
;MRKKPRKLKAKCRHGYPSVKTPDHYPLEKLDCKEDSEVHVRGRLLCCEHDHVCLADETGKMDFHWETQPTENINVGDILELRVSPKLDGQRNIKSYRVLVSAQCSFKSGDWDEFHGTEKKSTLLKQRSQILRDIRTFFEMNEYVEVETPYLNRIRGFEANIEQFKTYFCSLSGETGYYLATSPELYMKRLLSTGFERIFQIGRCFRNGEVSRLHSPEFTMLEWYRLYSDYSFIMGEAETLVKTIFSNARRRGTLPESLNSVVDCKCWPIITVVEAFNQWAGIDLKLCPTNDIFYRRLREIGFVSANASDDWEDLFNKVLVEKIEPELEKLGAVFLVEYPIQMAAMARPCDADSNFAERIELYINGIELANGYTELNDPKEQRERFVKSRLAQKEDGVLDEKFLAQLEVGLPPAGGIALGVDRLVMLATGSTDLKQIISFEF
;
A
#
# COMPACT_ATOMS: atom_id res chain seq x y z
N MET A 1 -46.78 4.68 35.19
CA MET A 1 -47.24 4.03 33.93
C MET A 1 -46.19 4.26 32.84
N ARG A 2 -45.36 3.28 32.57
CA ARG A 2 -44.34 3.35 31.46
C ARG A 2 -44.98 2.87 30.18
N LYS A 3 -45.10 3.75 29.16
CA LYS A 3 -45.59 3.39 27.85
C LYS A 3 -44.57 2.47 27.15
N LYS A 4 -45.01 1.27 26.74
CA LYS A 4 -44.23 0.34 25.90
C LYS A 4 -43.97 1.00 24.54
N PRO A 5 -42.74 0.83 23.97
CA PRO A 5 -42.45 1.35 22.65
C PRO A 5 -43.32 0.63 21.59
N ARG A 6 -43.96 1.41 20.72
CA ARG A 6 -44.67 0.90 19.55
C ARG A 6 -43.65 0.24 18.60
N LYS A 7 -43.83 -1.05 18.34
CA LYS A 7 -43.15 -1.73 17.23
C LYS A 7 -43.55 -1.05 15.93
N LEU A 8 -42.62 -0.31 15.33
CA LEU A 8 -42.73 0.13 13.93
C LEU A 8 -42.71 -1.14 13.07
N LYS A 9 -43.84 -1.48 12.48
CA LYS A 9 -43.91 -2.42 11.35
C LYS A 9 -43.19 -1.73 10.19
N ALA A 10 -41.97 -2.14 9.88
CA ALA A 10 -41.29 -1.76 8.65
C ALA A 10 -42.12 -2.26 7.48
N LYS A 11 -42.81 -1.34 6.78
CA LYS A 11 -43.36 -1.63 5.46
C LYS A 11 -42.15 -1.83 4.53
N CYS A 12 -41.93 -3.07 4.10
CA CYS A 12 -40.99 -3.35 3.02
C CYS A 12 -41.40 -2.49 1.82
N ARG A 13 -40.56 -1.49 1.49
CA ARG A 13 -40.65 -0.83 0.19
C ARG A 13 -40.17 -1.82 -0.86
N HIS A 14 -40.89 -1.90 -1.95
CA HIS A 14 -40.60 -2.74 -3.10
C HIS A 14 -39.11 -2.66 -3.47
N GLY A 15 -38.42 -3.80 -3.63
CA GLY A 15 -37.20 -3.89 -4.36
C GLY A 15 -35.96 -4.53 -3.71
N TYR A 16 -36.03 -4.97 -2.45
CA TYR A 16 -34.87 -5.73 -1.90
C TYR A 16 -35.24 -7.22 -1.86
N PRO A 17 -34.42 -8.09 -2.50
CA PRO A 17 -34.64 -9.53 -2.43
C PRO A 17 -34.56 -10.00 -0.98
N SER A 18 -35.47 -10.90 -0.58
CA SER A 18 -35.41 -11.53 0.73
C SER A 18 -34.12 -12.32 0.85
N VAL A 19 -33.40 -12.18 1.96
CA VAL A 19 -32.05 -12.73 2.21
C VAL A 19 -31.98 -14.27 2.25
N LYS A 20 -33.09 -14.98 2.03
CA LYS A 20 -33.10 -16.45 1.92
C LYS A 20 -33.15 -16.89 0.47
N THR A 21 -32.04 -16.79 -0.19
CA THR A 21 -31.83 -17.42 -1.51
C THR A 21 -30.98 -18.66 -1.34
N PRO A 22 -31.26 -19.76 -2.08
CA PRO A 22 -30.42 -20.94 -2.04
C PRO A 22 -28.97 -20.60 -2.37
N ASP A 23 -28.03 -21.41 -1.88
CA ASP A 23 -26.62 -21.26 -2.21
C ASP A 23 -26.45 -21.24 -3.73
N HIS A 24 -25.84 -20.18 -4.23
CA HIS A 24 -25.51 -20.05 -5.65
C HIS A 24 -24.09 -20.58 -5.89
N TYR A 25 -23.86 -21.05 -7.11
CA TYR A 25 -22.57 -21.58 -7.51
C TYR A 25 -21.76 -20.50 -8.24
N PRO A 26 -20.50 -20.24 -7.86
CA PRO A 26 -19.63 -19.29 -8.58
C PRO A 26 -19.42 -19.72 -10.03
N LEU A 27 -19.45 -18.77 -10.99
CA LEU A 27 -19.33 -19.08 -12.41
C LEU A 27 -18.01 -19.78 -12.75
N GLU A 28 -16.87 -19.39 -12.19
CA GLU A 28 -15.58 -20.04 -12.43
C GLU A 28 -15.51 -21.52 -12.02
N LYS A 29 -16.36 -21.93 -11.08
CA LYS A 29 -16.39 -23.31 -10.58
C LYS A 29 -17.48 -24.17 -11.22
N LEU A 30 -18.21 -23.63 -12.17
CA LEU A 30 -19.36 -24.28 -12.75
C LEU A 30 -18.97 -25.54 -13.55
N ASP A 31 -17.81 -25.53 -14.19
CA ASP A 31 -17.29 -26.68 -14.94
C ASP A 31 -17.01 -27.89 -14.05
N CYS A 32 -16.78 -27.68 -12.72
CA CYS A 32 -16.62 -28.78 -11.76
C CYS A 32 -17.92 -29.53 -11.42
N LYS A 33 -19.06 -29.06 -11.94
CA LYS A 33 -20.41 -29.61 -11.68
C LYS A 33 -21.13 -30.03 -12.97
N GLU A 34 -20.43 -30.77 -13.82
CA GLU A 34 -20.93 -31.15 -15.16
C GLU A 34 -22.28 -31.90 -15.12
N ASP A 35 -22.47 -32.75 -14.14
CA ASP A 35 -23.61 -33.71 -14.08
C ASP A 35 -24.79 -33.23 -13.21
N SER A 36 -24.83 -31.96 -12.77
CA SER A 36 -25.88 -31.48 -11.87
C SER A 36 -26.54 -30.19 -12.32
N GLU A 37 -27.83 -30.03 -12.00
CA GLU A 37 -28.47 -28.73 -12.04
C GLU A 37 -27.92 -27.83 -10.95
N VAL A 38 -27.67 -26.57 -11.28
CA VAL A 38 -27.13 -25.57 -10.34
C VAL A 38 -27.85 -24.24 -10.45
N HIS A 39 -27.80 -23.50 -9.35
CA HIS A 39 -28.23 -22.10 -9.33
C HIS A 39 -27.03 -21.20 -9.47
N VAL A 40 -27.07 -20.28 -10.41
CA VAL A 40 -26.05 -19.26 -10.64
C VAL A 40 -26.66 -17.88 -10.56
N ARG A 41 -25.86 -16.90 -10.18
CA ARG A 41 -26.25 -15.48 -10.18
C ARG A 41 -25.20 -14.69 -10.88
N GLY A 42 -25.64 -13.67 -11.61
CA GLY A 42 -24.71 -12.79 -12.27
C GLY A 42 -25.41 -11.61 -12.90
N ARG A 43 -24.61 -10.66 -13.32
CA ARG A 43 -25.04 -9.53 -14.13
C ARG A 43 -25.10 -9.95 -15.59
N LEU A 44 -26.21 -9.64 -16.25
CA LEU A 44 -26.41 -9.87 -17.67
C LEU A 44 -25.55 -8.93 -18.49
N LEU A 45 -24.58 -9.48 -19.24
CA LEU A 45 -23.70 -8.71 -20.11
C LEU A 45 -24.21 -8.64 -21.54
N CYS A 46 -24.78 -9.74 -22.05
CA CYS A 46 -25.46 -9.77 -23.35
C CYS A 46 -26.61 -10.76 -23.31
N CYS A 47 -27.59 -10.51 -24.16
CA CYS A 47 -28.70 -11.41 -24.41
C CYS A 47 -29.07 -11.30 -25.90
N GLU A 48 -28.71 -12.31 -26.68
CA GLU A 48 -28.91 -12.36 -28.13
C GLU A 48 -29.61 -13.66 -28.47
N HIS A 49 -30.80 -13.61 -29.06
CA HIS A 49 -31.62 -14.77 -29.43
C HIS A 49 -31.67 -15.83 -28.30
N ASP A 50 -30.95 -16.93 -28.44
CA ASP A 50 -30.88 -18.02 -27.49
C ASP A 50 -29.68 -17.96 -26.52
N HIS A 51 -28.80 -16.99 -26.69
CA HIS A 51 -27.54 -16.86 -25.97
C HIS A 51 -27.61 -15.77 -24.86
N VAL A 52 -27.10 -16.12 -23.70
CA VAL A 52 -27.03 -15.24 -22.52
C VAL A 52 -25.62 -15.30 -21.91
N CYS A 53 -24.96 -14.17 -21.76
CA CYS A 53 -23.71 -14.07 -21.03
C CYS A 53 -23.96 -13.45 -19.66
N LEU A 54 -23.65 -14.17 -18.58
CA LEU A 54 -23.64 -13.66 -17.22
C LEU A 54 -22.19 -13.45 -16.74
N ALA A 55 -22.05 -12.50 -15.84
CA ALA A 55 -20.82 -12.30 -15.09
C ALA A 55 -21.10 -12.16 -13.59
N ASP A 56 -20.23 -12.75 -12.79
CA ASP A 56 -20.12 -12.53 -11.35
C ASP A 56 -18.70 -12.07 -10.98
N GLU A 57 -18.38 -12.00 -9.69
CA GLU A 57 -17.03 -11.64 -9.23
C GLU A 57 -15.96 -12.66 -9.61
N THR A 58 -16.32 -13.86 -10.03
CA THR A 58 -15.40 -14.94 -10.34
C THR A 58 -15.09 -15.04 -11.84
N GLY A 59 -16.02 -14.62 -12.71
CA GLY A 59 -15.81 -14.68 -14.14
C GLY A 59 -17.05 -14.41 -14.96
N LYS A 60 -16.97 -14.80 -16.24
CA LYS A 60 -18.05 -14.72 -17.23
C LYS A 60 -18.35 -16.12 -17.75
N MET A 61 -19.61 -16.38 -18.02
CA MET A 61 -20.03 -17.66 -18.60
C MET A 61 -21.27 -17.49 -19.47
N ASP A 62 -21.29 -18.28 -20.55
CA ASP A 62 -22.37 -18.30 -21.53
C ASP A 62 -23.35 -19.42 -21.22
N PHE A 63 -24.62 -19.11 -21.43
CA PHE A 63 -25.76 -20.01 -21.25
C PHE A 63 -26.71 -19.90 -22.44
N HIS A 64 -27.56 -20.91 -22.63
CA HIS A 64 -28.54 -20.92 -23.69
C HIS A 64 -29.95 -21.05 -23.13
N TRP A 65 -30.91 -20.33 -23.73
CA TRP A 65 -32.32 -20.45 -23.37
C TRP A 65 -32.89 -21.78 -23.93
N GLU A 66 -33.48 -22.62 -23.06
CA GLU A 66 -34.35 -23.69 -23.55
C GLU A 66 -35.70 -23.14 -24.06
N THR A 67 -36.17 -22.07 -23.42
CA THR A 67 -37.38 -21.37 -23.78
C THR A 67 -37.12 -19.88 -23.63
N GLN A 68 -37.47 -19.09 -24.63
CA GLN A 68 -37.26 -17.64 -24.58
C GLN A 68 -37.96 -17.02 -23.37
N PRO A 69 -37.36 -16.00 -22.75
CA PRO A 69 -37.93 -15.30 -21.61
C PRO A 69 -39.26 -14.65 -22.01
N THR A 70 -40.25 -14.73 -21.12
CA THR A 70 -41.57 -14.12 -21.30
C THR A 70 -41.60 -12.65 -20.87
N GLU A 71 -40.62 -12.22 -20.08
CA GLU A 71 -40.44 -10.85 -19.59
C GLU A 71 -39.31 -10.17 -20.31
N ASN A 72 -39.34 -8.84 -20.41
CA ASN A 72 -38.20 -8.07 -20.93
C ASN A 72 -37.06 -8.14 -19.95
N ILE A 73 -35.94 -8.70 -20.41
CA ILE A 73 -34.67 -8.75 -19.69
C ILE A 73 -33.73 -7.77 -20.39
N ASN A 74 -33.08 -6.91 -19.61
CA ASN A 74 -32.22 -5.88 -20.14
C ASN A 74 -30.76 -6.18 -19.77
N VAL A 75 -29.83 -5.86 -20.65
CA VAL A 75 -28.40 -5.85 -20.34
C VAL A 75 -28.16 -4.96 -19.12
N GLY A 76 -27.45 -5.51 -18.12
CA GLY A 76 -27.26 -4.87 -16.82
C GLY A 76 -28.13 -5.45 -15.70
N ASP A 77 -29.22 -6.16 -16.00
CA ASP A 77 -30.01 -6.85 -14.98
C ASP A 77 -29.17 -7.86 -14.19
N ILE A 78 -29.48 -8.03 -12.92
CA ILE A 78 -28.91 -9.12 -12.11
C ILE A 78 -29.92 -10.27 -12.13
N LEU A 79 -29.49 -11.39 -12.66
CA LEU A 79 -30.30 -12.58 -12.82
C LEU A 79 -29.87 -13.69 -11.87
N GLU A 80 -30.84 -14.47 -11.42
CA GLU A 80 -30.64 -15.82 -10.89
C GLU A 80 -31.13 -16.81 -11.93
N LEU A 81 -30.28 -17.72 -12.34
CA LEU A 81 -30.58 -18.78 -13.29
C LEU A 81 -30.50 -20.13 -12.60
N ARG A 82 -31.45 -21.01 -12.95
CA ARG A 82 -31.33 -22.45 -12.75
C ARG A 82 -30.93 -23.06 -14.06
N VAL A 83 -29.77 -23.70 -14.10
CA VAL A 83 -29.20 -24.22 -15.34
C VAL A 83 -29.06 -25.73 -15.29
N SER A 84 -29.21 -26.37 -16.46
CA SER A 84 -29.09 -27.81 -16.63
C SER A 84 -27.66 -28.32 -16.34
N PRO A 85 -27.47 -29.64 -16.16
CA PRO A 85 -26.17 -30.27 -16.35
C PRO A 85 -25.56 -29.89 -17.71
N LYS A 86 -24.23 -29.92 -17.78
CA LYS A 86 -23.50 -29.61 -19.03
C LYS A 86 -23.78 -30.74 -20.05
N LEU A 87 -24.28 -30.37 -21.22
CA LEU A 87 -24.51 -31.30 -22.34
C LEU A 87 -23.84 -30.71 -23.58
N ASP A 88 -23.02 -31.50 -24.28
CA ASP A 88 -22.26 -31.04 -25.45
C ASP A 88 -21.50 -29.74 -25.28
N GLY A 89 -20.96 -29.52 -24.07
CA GLY A 89 -20.22 -28.31 -23.70
C GLY A 89 -21.08 -27.12 -23.31
N GLN A 90 -22.42 -27.22 -23.37
CA GLN A 90 -23.34 -26.12 -23.13
C GLN A 90 -24.23 -26.38 -21.89
N ARG A 91 -24.69 -25.31 -21.28
CA ARG A 91 -25.71 -25.35 -20.22
C ARG A 91 -26.93 -24.55 -20.64
N ASN A 92 -28.10 -25.19 -20.47
CA ASN A 92 -29.37 -24.57 -20.82
C ASN A 92 -30.04 -24.00 -19.58
N ILE A 93 -30.70 -22.85 -19.76
CA ILE A 93 -31.47 -22.17 -18.73
C ILE A 93 -32.82 -22.85 -18.61
N LYS A 94 -33.08 -23.48 -17.47
CA LYS A 94 -34.36 -24.12 -17.11
C LYS A 94 -35.39 -23.12 -16.58
N SER A 95 -34.89 -22.17 -15.78
CA SER A 95 -35.71 -21.09 -15.24
C SER A 95 -34.85 -19.92 -14.84
N TYR A 96 -35.44 -18.75 -14.77
CA TYR A 96 -34.76 -17.52 -14.36
C TYR A 96 -35.60 -16.67 -13.43
N ARG A 97 -34.96 -15.78 -12.73
CA ARG A 97 -35.57 -14.72 -11.94
C ARG A 97 -34.76 -13.45 -12.04
N VAL A 98 -35.36 -12.34 -12.35
CA VAL A 98 -34.73 -11.03 -12.29
C VAL A 98 -34.67 -10.61 -10.82
N LEU A 99 -33.44 -10.49 -10.27
CA LEU A 99 -33.22 -10.05 -8.90
C LEU A 99 -33.21 -8.53 -8.81
N VAL A 100 -32.58 -7.87 -9.78
CA VAL A 100 -32.49 -6.42 -9.89
C VAL A 100 -32.56 -6.03 -11.35
N SER A 101 -33.49 -5.16 -11.70
CA SER A 101 -33.61 -4.59 -13.03
C SER A 101 -32.73 -3.35 -13.17
N ALA A 102 -31.94 -3.30 -14.24
CA ALA A 102 -31.13 -2.13 -14.57
C ALA A 102 -32.04 -0.94 -14.95
N GLN A 103 -31.79 0.21 -14.33
CA GLN A 103 -32.56 1.42 -14.59
C GLN A 103 -32.02 2.25 -15.77
N CYS A 104 -30.87 1.89 -16.28
CA CYS A 104 -30.22 2.54 -17.44
C CYS A 104 -29.42 1.54 -18.25
N SER A 105 -29.08 1.90 -19.47
CA SER A 105 -28.19 1.12 -20.32
C SER A 105 -26.85 0.89 -19.63
N PHE A 106 -26.45 -0.37 -19.48
CA PHE A 106 -25.20 -0.77 -18.86
C PHE A 106 -24.00 -0.45 -19.78
N LYS A 107 -23.54 0.78 -19.70
CA LYS A 107 -22.26 1.26 -20.28
C LYS A 107 -21.49 2.03 -19.20
N SER A 108 -21.53 1.56 -17.95
CA SER A 108 -20.80 2.25 -16.90
C SER A 108 -19.36 1.74 -16.88
N GLY A 109 -18.40 2.66 -16.88
CA GLY A 109 -17.00 2.37 -16.86
C GLY A 109 -16.56 1.44 -15.73
N ASP A 110 -17.17 1.55 -14.54
CA ASP A 110 -16.77 0.78 -13.37
C ASP A 110 -16.84 -0.74 -13.60
N TRP A 111 -17.92 -1.25 -14.23
CA TRP A 111 -18.00 -2.68 -14.47
C TRP A 111 -16.91 -3.15 -15.43
N ASP A 112 -16.68 -2.43 -16.52
CA ASP A 112 -15.66 -2.77 -17.51
C ASP A 112 -14.26 -2.61 -16.94
N GLU A 113 -14.02 -1.62 -16.10
CA GLU A 113 -12.76 -1.44 -15.38
C GLU A 113 -12.46 -2.64 -14.47
N PHE A 114 -13.45 -3.12 -13.70
CA PHE A 114 -13.24 -4.21 -12.74
C PHE A 114 -13.22 -5.61 -13.37
N HIS A 115 -13.96 -5.83 -14.45
CA HIS A 115 -14.16 -7.16 -15.07
C HIS A 115 -13.73 -7.25 -16.53
N GLY A 116 -13.20 -6.16 -17.09
CA GLY A 116 -12.67 -6.10 -18.46
C GLY A 116 -11.37 -6.88 -18.66
N THR A 117 -10.60 -6.45 -19.64
CA THR A 117 -9.35 -7.14 -20.04
C THR A 117 -8.26 -7.12 -18.96
N GLU A 118 -8.20 -6.07 -18.13
CA GLU A 118 -7.17 -5.91 -17.09
C GLU A 118 -7.47 -6.68 -15.79
N LYS A 119 -8.63 -7.29 -15.67
CA LYS A 119 -8.99 -8.13 -14.51
C LYS A 119 -8.73 -7.48 -13.15
N LYS A 120 -9.05 -6.20 -12.98
CA LYS A 120 -8.85 -5.44 -11.73
C LYS A 120 -9.42 -6.18 -10.51
N SER A 121 -10.57 -6.84 -10.66
CA SER A 121 -11.16 -7.70 -9.61
C SER A 121 -10.20 -8.81 -9.15
N THR A 122 -9.44 -9.41 -10.05
CA THR A 122 -8.44 -10.42 -9.72
C THR A 122 -7.28 -9.82 -8.92
N LEU A 123 -6.77 -8.66 -9.35
CA LEU A 123 -5.71 -7.95 -8.65
C LEU A 123 -6.14 -7.53 -7.24
N LEU A 124 -7.38 -7.07 -7.07
CA LEU A 124 -7.94 -6.73 -5.75
C LEU A 124 -8.07 -7.96 -4.83
N LYS A 125 -8.42 -9.14 -5.36
CA LYS A 125 -8.42 -10.39 -4.61
C LYS A 125 -7.01 -10.80 -4.19
N GLN A 126 -6.01 -10.64 -5.08
CA GLN A 126 -4.61 -10.86 -4.75
C GLN A 126 -4.11 -9.89 -3.69
N ARG A 127 -4.47 -8.59 -3.79
CA ARG A 127 -4.19 -7.60 -2.74
C ARG A 127 -4.76 -8.02 -1.40
N SER A 128 -6.02 -8.45 -1.35
CA SER A 128 -6.66 -8.95 -0.12
C SER A 128 -5.91 -10.14 0.47
N GLN A 129 -5.38 -11.03 -0.38
CA GLN A 129 -4.59 -12.17 0.07
C GLN A 129 -3.24 -11.76 0.65
N ILE A 130 -2.56 -10.81 0.00
CA ILE A 130 -1.27 -10.26 0.47
C ILE A 130 -1.45 -9.58 1.84
N LEU A 131 -2.51 -8.80 2.04
CA LEU A 131 -2.80 -8.19 3.33
C LEU A 131 -3.03 -9.22 4.44
N ARG A 132 -3.64 -10.36 4.13
CA ARG A 132 -3.76 -11.48 5.08
C ARG A 132 -2.41 -12.13 5.37
N ASP A 133 -1.59 -12.33 4.35
CA ASP A 133 -0.25 -12.89 4.51
C ASP A 133 0.62 -12.00 5.41
N ILE A 134 0.54 -10.67 5.26
CA ILE A 134 1.23 -9.68 6.12
C ILE A 134 0.78 -9.86 7.58
N ARG A 135 -0.54 -9.85 7.85
CA ARG A 135 -1.05 -10.02 9.23
C ARG A 135 -0.63 -11.35 9.84
N THR A 136 -0.72 -12.43 9.08
CA THR A 136 -0.27 -13.76 9.53
C THR A 136 1.21 -13.77 9.90
N PHE A 137 2.06 -13.09 9.11
CA PHE A 137 3.48 -12.97 9.43
C PHE A 137 3.71 -12.28 10.78
N PHE A 138 3.05 -11.16 11.02
CA PHE A 138 3.21 -10.41 12.27
C PHE A 138 2.61 -11.11 13.47
N GLU A 139 1.44 -11.74 13.34
CA GLU A 139 0.83 -12.57 14.38
C GLU A 139 1.76 -13.72 14.81
N MET A 140 2.35 -14.43 13.84
CA MET A 140 3.29 -15.53 14.12
C MET A 140 4.59 -15.06 14.79
N ASN A 141 4.96 -13.79 14.65
CA ASN A 141 6.12 -13.17 15.29
C ASN A 141 5.76 -12.37 16.55
N GLU A 142 4.53 -12.55 17.08
CA GLU A 142 4.04 -11.96 18.33
C GLU A 142 3.98 -10.42 18.31
N TYR A 143 3.72 -9.83 17.16
CA TYR A 143 3.45 -8.40 17.04
C TYR A 143 1.99 -8.08 17.34
N VAL A 144 1.76 -6.93 17.97
CA VAL A 144 0.42 -6.39 18.22
C VAL A 144 0.03 -5.44 17.08
N GLU A 145 -1.08 -5.69 16.39
CA GLU A 145 -1.64 -4.72 15.44
C GLU A 145 -2.24 -3.55 16.22
N VAL A 146 -1.82 -2.33 15.88
CA VAL A 146 -2.29 -1.10 16.52
C VAL A 146 -2.91 -0.17 15.50
N GLU A 147 -3.75 0.76 15.95
CA GLU A 147 -4.28 1.84 15.14
C GLU A 147 -3.95 3.18 15.79
N THR A 148 -3.44 4.11 15.00
CA THR A 148 -3.11 5.48 15.43
C THR A 148 -3.99 6.50 14.73
N PRO A 149 -4.14 7.73 15.27
CA PRO A 149 -4.96 8.77 14.65
C PRO A 149 -4.44 9.19 13.27
N TYR A 150 -5.35 9.33 12.31
CA TYR A 150 -5.05 9.92 11.00
C TYR A 150 -5.15 11.44 10.99
N LEU A 151 -5.80 12.03 11.99
CA LEU A 151 -5.93 13.49 12.15
C LEU A 151 -4.93 13.99 13.19
N ASN A 152 -3.96 14.78 12.74
CA ASN A 152 -2.90 15.35 13.57
C ASN A 152 -3.14 16.85 13.77
N ARG A 153 -2.95 17.33 15.01
CA ARG A 153 -3.01 18.77 15.29
C ARG A 153 -1.75 19.51 14.87
N ILE A 154 -0.67 18.78 14.73
CA ILE A 154 0.66 19.32 14.45
C ILE A 154 1.08 18.81 13.09
N ARG A 155 1.61 19.69 12.26
CA ARG A 155 2.20 19.31 10.98
C ARG A 155 3.39 18.37 11.22
N GLY A 156 3.61 17.38 10.35
CA GLY A 156 4.79 16.54 10.35
C GLY A 156 6.09 17.33 10.22
N PHE A 157 7.18 16.75 10.65
CA PHE A 157 8.51 17.35 10.64
C PHE A 157 9.24 17.22 9.29
N GLU A 158 8.74 16.36 8.39
CA GLU A 158 9.34 16.09 7.08
C GLU A 158 9.19 17.31 6.17
N ALA A 159 10.33 17.98 5.88
CA ALA A 159 10.33 19.24 5.15
C ALA A 159 9.85 19.08 3.70
N ASN A 160 10.16 17.95 3.09
CA ASN A 160 9.91 17.67 1.68
C ASN A 160 8.55 16.99 1.41
N ILE A 161 7.76 16.73 2.47
CA ILE A 161 6.43 16.14 2.33
C ILE A 161 5.37 17.20 2.59
N GLU A 162 4.58 17.49 1.55
CA GLU A 162 3.42 18.37 1.71
C GLU A 162 2.25 17.60 2.31
N GLN A 163 1.60 18.17 3.32
CA GLN A 163 0.49 17.54 4.03
C GLN A 163 -0.86 18.12 3.61
N PHE A 164 -1.88 17.26 3.57
CA PHE A 164 -3.26 17.72 3.46
C PHE A 164 -3.69 18.43 4.73
N LYS A 165 -4.18 19.67 4.60
CA LYS A 165 -4.82 20.44 5.68
C LYS A 165 -6.32 20.14 5.68
N THR A 166 -6.90 20.00 6.86
CA THR A 166 -8.34 19.84 7.06
C THR A 166 -8.80 20.60 8.30
N TYR A 167 -10.10 20.68 8.52
CA TYR A 167 -10.66 21.45 9.62
C TYR A 167 -11.66 20.62 10.40
N PHE A 168 -11.53 20.64 11.71
CA PHE A 168 -12.57 20.16 12.63
C PHE A 168 -13.50 21.33 12.98
N CYS A 169 -14.76 21.24 12.55
CA CYS A 169 -15.77 22.26 12.83
C CYS A 169 -16.54 21.87 14.09
N SER A 170 -16.51 22.73 15.09
CA SER A 170 -17.27 22.61 16.34
C SER A 170 -18.17 23.82 16.55
N LEU A 171 -19.04 23.76 17.57
CA LEU A 171 -19.86 24.92 17.97
C LEU A 171 -19.03 26.13 18.41
N SER A 172 -17.79 25.92 18.83
CA SER A 172 -16.85 26.97 19.25
C SER A 172 -15.96 27.51 18.12
N GLY A 173 -16.12 27.01 16.89
CA GLY A 173 -15.36 27.41 15.71
C GLY A 173 -14.59 26.29 15.03
N GLU A 174 -13.71 26.67 14.11
CA GLU A 174 -12.88 25.75 13.33
C GLU A 174 -11.51 25.58 13.96
N THR A 175 -11.00 24.34 13.94
CA THR A 175 -9.64 24.01 14.36
C THR A 175 -8.94 23.27 13.22
N GLY A 176 -7.78 23.75 12.81
CA GLY A 176 -6.98 23.13 11.76
C GLY A 176 -6.37 21.80 12.22
N TYR A 177 -6.36 20.84 11.30
CA TYR A 177 -5.71 19.54 11.42
C TYR A 177 -4.95 19.21 10.14
N TYR A 178 -4.09 18.22 10.22
CA TYR A 178 -3.36 17.64 9.10
C TYR A 178 -3.66 16.14 8.99
N LEU A 179 -3.76 15.62 7.78
CA LEU A 179 -3.79 14.18 7.57
C LEU A 179 -2.38 13.59 7.78
N ALA A 180 -2.33 12.41 8.38
CA ALA A 180 -1.07 11.75 8.73
C ALA A 180 -0.28 11.33 7.47
N THR A 181 0.98 11.70 7.37
CA THR A 181 1.94 11.21 6.37
C THR A 181 2.50 9.85 6.74
N SER A 182 2.50 9.52 8.05
CA SER A 182 2.97 8.30 8.68
C SER A 182 2.39 8.19 10.09
N PRO A 183 2.22 6.99 10.67
CA PRO A 183 1.85 6.77 12.07
C PRO A 183 3.04 6.86 13.05
N GLU A 184 4.25 7.08 12.59
CA GLU A 184 5.53 6.95 13.28
C GLU A 184 5.55 7.54 14.71
N LEU A 185 5.23 8.85 14.85
CA LEU A 185 5.32 9.53 16.16
C LEU A 185 4.39 8.90 17.20
N TYR A 186 3.20 8.45 16.79
CA TYR A 186 2.27 7.77 17.69
C TYR A 186 2.74 6.36 18.03
N MET A 187 3.27 5.62 17.07
CA MET A 187 3.78 4.27 17.30
C MET A 187 4.98 4.29 18.25
N LYS A 188 5.93 5.20 18.09
CA LYS A 188 7.05 5.40 19.03
C LYS A 188 6.57 5.76 20.45
N ARG A 189 5.50 6.55 20.55
CA ARG A 189 4.89 6.83 21.86
C ARG A 189 4.30 5.57 22.50
N LEU A 190 3.73 4.64 21.73
CA LEU A 190 3.27 3.35 22.24
C LEU A 190 4.44 2.49 22.74
N LEU A 191 5.57 2.46 22.04
CA LEU A 191 6.77 1.75 22.50
C LEU A 191 7.23 2.24 23.87
N SER A 192 7.21 3.56 24.11
CA SER A 192 7.57 4.15 25.41
C SER A 192 6.60 3.76 26.54
N THR A 193 5.44 3.20 26.25
CA THR A 193 4.47 2.71 27.24
C THR A 193 4.63 1.23 27.56
N GLY A 194 5.62 0.55 26.95
CA GLY A 194 5.92 -0.85 27.24
C GLY A 194 5.48 -1.86 26.17
N PHE A 195 4.94 -1.41 25.05
CA PHE A 195 4.76 -2.30 23.90
C PHE A 195 6.13 -2.62 23.28
N GLU A 196 6.45 -3.91 23.09
CA GLU A 196 7.75 -4.32 22.58
C GLU A 196 7.77 -4.53 21.05
N ARG A 197 6.65 -4.99 20.48
CA ARG A 197 6.50 -5.32 19.07
C ARG A 197 5.13 -4.87 18.59
N ILE A 198 5.08 -3.89 17.73
CA ILE A 198 3.83 -3.35 17.20
C ILE A 198 3.93 -3.17 15.70
N PHE A 199 2.81 -3.35 15.01
CA PHE A 199 2.68 -2.99 13.59
C PHE A 199 1.34 -2.32 13.32
N GLN A 200 1.28 -1.56 12.26
CA GLN A 200 0.06 -0.94 11.74
C GLN A 200 0.01 -1.07 10.23
N ILE A 201 -1.14 -1.47 9.69
CA ILE A 201 -1.47 -1.31 8.27
C ILE A 201 -2.52 -0.22 8.20
N GLY A 202 -2.18 0.94 7.63
CA GLY A 202 -3.06 2.11 7.63
C GLY A 202 -2.93 2.97 6.41
N ARG A 203 -3.86 3.92 6.27
CA ARG A 203 -3.80 4.95 5.25
C ARG A 203 -2.83 6.06 5.65
N CYS A 204 -2.04 6.49 4.67
CA CYS A 204 -1.20 7.67 4.76
C CYS A 204 -1.51 8.61 3.60
N PHE A 205 -1.21 9.90 3.80
CA PHE A 205 -1.64 10.96 2.89
C PHE A 205 -0.48 11.91 2.62
N ARG A 206 -0.09 12.07 1.33
CA ARG A 206 0.96 12.99 0.90
C ARG A 206 0.44 13.82 -0.26
N ASN A 207 0.33 15.13 -0.05
CA ASN A 207 -0.24 16.05 -1.02
C ASN A 207 0.72 16.25 -2.20
N GLY A 208 0.18 16.27 -3.42
CA GLY A 208 0.96 16.49 -4.64
C GLY A 208 1.72 15.28 -5.19
N GLU A 209 1.78 14.17 -4.46
CA GLU A 209 2.44 12.95 -4.94
C GLU A 209 1.52 12.12 -5.84
N VAL A 210 1.63 12.33 -7.16
CA VAL A 210 0.86 11.59 -8.19
C VAL A 210 1.80 11.09 -9.28
N SER A 211 1.92 9.76 -9.39
CA SER A 211 2.69 9.12 -10.47
C SER A 211 2.25 7.66 -10.60
N ARG A 212 2.89 6.88 -11.49
CA ARG A 212 2.68 5.42 -11.55
C ARG A 212 2.96 4.71 -10.22
N LEU A 213 3.87 5.24 -9.40
CA LEU A 213 4.34 4.67 -8.13
C LEU A 213 3.85 5.44 -6.90
N HIS A 214 3.08 6.51 -7.09
CA HIS A 214 2.61 7.37 -6.01
C HIS A 214 1.14 7.70 -6.17
N SER A 215 0.42 7.66 -5.04
CA SER A 215 -0.94 8.15 -4.89
C SER A 215 -1.00 9.05 -3.66
N PRO A 216 -1.76 10.16 -3.70
CA PRO A 216 -1.88 11.05 -2.55
C PRO A 216 -2.48 10.37 -1.31
N GLU A 217 -3.25 9.32 -1.50
CA GLU A 217 -3.73 8.41 -0.48
C GLU A 217 -3.23 7.00 -0.78
N PHE A 218 -2.49 6.39 0.13
CA PHE A 218 -1.88 5.08 -0.06
C PHE A 218 -1.90 4.26 1.23
N THR A 219 -1.62 2.96 1.11
CA THR A 219 -1.53 2.06 2.26
C THR A 219 -0.08 1.84 2.64
N MET A 220 0.22 2.11 3.90
CA MET A 220 1.52 1.88 4.51
C MET A 220 1.43 0.78 5.57
N LEU A 221 2.44 -0.05 5.63
CA LEU A 221 2.73 -0.95 6.73
C LEU A 221 3.92 -0.38 7.48
N GLU A 222 3.75 -0.10 8.76
CA GLU A 222 4.87 0.23 9.64
C GLU A 222 4.95 -0.75 10.79
N TRP A 223 6.18 -1.11 11.20
CA TRP A 223 6.39 -1.89 12.40
C TRP A 223 7.64 -1.47 13.14
N TYR A 224 7.60 -1.70 14.43
CA TYR A 224 8.63 -1.29 15.38
C TYR A 224 8.88 -2.39 16.38
N ARG A 225 10.15 -2.53 16.77
CA ARG A 225 10.58 -3.51 17.75
C ARG A 225 11.59 -2.91 18.71
N LEU A 226 11.34 -3.08 20.03
CA LEU A 226 12.30 -2.71 21.05
C LEU A 226 13.49 -3.67 21.08
N TYR A 227 14.60 -3.18 21.62
CA TYR A 227 15.84 -3.94 21.79
C TYR A 227 16.38 -4.51 20.46
N SER A 228 16.19 -3.75 19.40
CA SER A 228 16.64 -4.08 18.05
C SER A 228 17.26 -2.84 17.37
N ASP A 229 17.93 -3.07 16.27
CA ASP A 229 18.55 -2.06 15.42
C ASP A 229 18.15 -2.24 13.96
N TYR A 230 18.69 -1.39 13.08
CA TYR A 230 18.41 -1.43 11.65
C TYR A 230 18.83 -2.76 10.99
N SER A 231 19.86 -3.44 11.50
CA SER A 231 20.32 -4.73 10.96
C SER A 231 19.30 -5.82 11.21
N PHE A 232 18.71 -5.83 12.41
CA PHE A 232 17.65 -6.75 12.74
C PHE A 232 16.39 -6.50 11.89
N ILE A 233 15.99 -5.24 11.75
CA ILE A 233 14.82 -4.83 10.95
C ILE A 233 15.01 -5.16 9.46
N MET A 234 16.22 -5.04 8.91
CA MET A 234 16.55 -5.53 7.57
C MET A 234 16.22 -7.02 7.41
N GLY A 235 16.65 -7.86 8.34
CA GLY A 235 16.40 -9.29 8.32
C GLY A 235 14.90 -9.64 8.40
N GLU A 236 14.15 -8.89 9.21
CA GLU A 236 12.68 -9.04 9.26
C GLU A 236 12.01 -8.61 7.95
N ALA A 237 12.42 -7.49 7.36
CA ALA A 237 11.90 -7.00 6.09
C ALA A 237 12.18 -8.00 4.93
N GLU A 238 13.40 -8.52 4.86
CA GLU A 238 13.76 -9.56 3.90
C GLU A 238 12.87 -10.80 4.07
N THR A 239 12.71 -11.27 5.31
CA THR A 239 11.90 -12.45 5.63
C THR A 239 10.44 -12.24 5.30
N LEU A 240 9.87 -11.09 5.64
CA LEU A 240 8.48 -10.72 5.33
C LEU A 240 8.23 -10.76 3.82
N VAL A 241 9.04 -10.01 3.05
CA VAL A 241 8.84 -9.88 1.60
C VAL A 241 9.04 -11.23 0.90
N LYS A 242 10.07 -11.99 1.26
CA LYS A 242 10.27 -13.36 0.75
C LYS A 242 9.11 -14.29 1.07
N THR A 243 8.53 -14.18 2.26
CA THR A 243 7.35 -14.97 2.65
C THR A 243 6.16 -14.63 1.76
N ILE A 244 5.89 -13.34 1.55
CA ILE A 244 4.79 -12.86 0.69
C ILE A 244 4.98 -13.32 -0.76
N PHE A 245 6.18 -13.15 -1.31
CA PHE A 245 6.48 -13.57 -2.68
C PHE A 245 6.44 -15.09 -2.84
N SER A 246 6.92 -15.85 -1.85
CA SER A 246 6.80 -17.32 -1.84
C SER A 246 5.34 -17.77 -1.81
N ASN A 247 4.48 -17.08 -1.05
CA ASN A 247 3.05 -17.34 -1.02
C ASN A 247 2.39 -17.01 -2.36
N ALA A 248 2.74 -15.89 -2.98
CA ALA A 248 2.28 -15.51 -4.32
C ALA A 248 2.74 -16.51 -5.38
N ARG A 249 4.00 -16.98 -5.31
CA ARG A 249 4.54 -18.03 -6.20
C ARG A 249 3.77 -19.36 -6.06
N ARG A 250 3.47 -19.77 -4.84
CA ARG A 250 2.65 -20.99 -4.60
C ARG A 250 1.23 -20.87 -5.14
N ARG A 251 0.69 -19.67 -5.18
CA ARG A 251 -0.63 -19.38 -5.80
C ARG A 251 -0.57 -19.19 -7.32
N GLY A 252 0.62 -19.22 -7.92
CA GLY A 252 0.82 -19.03 -9.36
C GLY A 252 0.60 -17.57 -9.81
N THR A 253 0.76 -16.59 -8.89
CA THR A 253 0.50 -15.17 -9.16
C THR A 253 1.76 -14.30 -9.17
N LEU A 254 2.90 -14.82 -8.73
CA LEU A 254 4.17 -14.09 -8.72
C LEU A 254 4.74 -14.01 -10.14
N PRO A 255 5.19 -12.82 -10.60
CA PRO A 255 5.93 -12.67 -11.84
C PRO A 255 7.23 -13.51 -11.84
N GLU A 256 7.57 -14.13 -12.96
CA GLU A 256 8.78 -14.94 -13.11
C GLU A 256 10.07 -14.14 -12.82
N SER A 257 10.07 -12.84 -13.15
CA SER A 257 11.19 -11.91 -12.88
C SER A 257 11.55 -11.80 -11.40
N LEU A 258 10.65 -12.12 -10.49
CA LEU A 258 10.88 -12.10 -9.04
C LEU A 258 11.30 -13.45 -8.44
N ASN A 259 11.38 -14.52 -9.24
CA ASN A 259 11.83 -15.81 -8.73
C ASN A 259 13.27 -15.74 -8.18
N SER A 260 14.17 -15.03 -8.85
CA SER A 260 15.54 -14.85 -8.37
C SER A 260 15.62 -14.09 -7.05
N VAL A 261 14.72 -13.15 -6.81
CA VAL A 261 14.61 -12.39 -5.55
C VAL A 261 14.21 -13.32 -4.39
N VAL A 262 13.27 -14.24 -4.64
CA VAL A 262 12.84 -15.23 -3.64
C VAL A 262 13.93 -16.27 -3.37
N ASP A 263 14.61 -16.74 -4.41
CA ASP A 263 15.59 -17.83 -4.32
C ASP A 263 16.98 -17.35 -3.82
N CYS A 264 17.23 -16.04 -3.84
CA CYS A 264 18.45 -15.46 -3.29
C CYS A 264 18.56 -15.76 -1.79
N LYS A 265 19.69 -16.31 -1.35
CA LYS A 265 19.88 -16.67 0.07
C LYS A 265 19.82 -15.47 0.99
N CYS A 266 20.56 -14.42 0.66
CA CYS A 266 20.59 -13.13 1.35
C CYS A 266 20.67 -12.03 0.31
N TRP A 267 19.90 -10.97 0.48
CA TRP A 267 19.99 -9.83 -0.42
C TRP A 267 21.27 -9.02 -0.15
N PRO A 268 21.90 -8.47 -1.18
CA PRO A 268 23.07 -7.62 -1.02
C PRO A 268 22.76 -6.39 -0.16
N ILE A 269 23.76 -5.95 0.59
CA ILE A 269 23.74 -4.73 1.40
C ILE A 269 24.88 -3.86 0.86
N ILE A 270 24.57 -2.61 0.53
CA ILE A 270 25.49 -1.64 -0.03
C ILE A 270 25.33 -0.35 0.75
N THR A 271 26.43 0.25 1.21
CA THR A 271 26.36 1.58 1.82
C THR A 271 26.12 2.65 0.76
N VAL A 272 25.48 3.74 1.15
CA VAL A 272 25.29 4.90 0.27
C VAL A 272 26.64 5.42 -0.24
N VAL A 273 27.67 5.43 0.61
CA VAL A 273 29.03 5.84 0.22
C VAL A 273 29.61 4.94 -0.85
N GLU A 274 29.50 3.62 -0.70
CA GLU A 274 29.97 2.65 -1.70
C GLU A 274 29.21 2.80 -3.02
N ALA A 275 27.89 2.93 -2.99
CA ALA A 275 27.07 3.12 -4.17
C ALA A 275 27.44 4.39 -4.94
N PHE A 276 27.57 5.53 -4.27
CA PHE A 276 27.96 6.79 -4.89
C PHE A 276 29.37 6.75 -5.46
N ASN A 277 30.31 6.14 -4.73
CA ASN A 277 31.68 6.01 -5.21
C ASN A 277 31.77 5.10 -6.45
N GLN A 278 31.10 3.93 -6.39
CA GLN A 278 31.18 2.93 -7.45
C GLN A 278 30.46 3.36 -8.72
N TRP A 279 29.24 3.93 -8.61
CA TRP A 279 28.37 4.15 -9.76
C TRP A 279 28.27 5.61 -10.21
N ALA A 280 28.56 6.56 -9.32
CA ALA A 280 28.60 7.98 -9.68
C ALA A 280 30.01 8.57 -9.69
N GLY A 281 31.03 7.88 -9.17
CA GLY A 281 32.40 8.40 -9.05
C GLY A 281 32.51 9.53 -8.02
N ILE A 282 31.67 9.52 -6.99
CA ILE A 282 31.56 10.56 -5.96
C ILE A 282 31.83 9.97 -4.59
N ASP A 283 32.86 10.47 -3.93
CA ASP A 283 33.05 10.20 -2.50
C ASP A 283 32.26 11.23 -1.69
N LEU A 284 31.11 10.82 -1.13
CA LEU A 284 30.24 11.68 -0.33
C LEU A 284 30.93 12.22 0.93
N LYS A 285 31.92 11.50 1.47
CA LYS A 285 32.69 11.98 2.63
C LYS A 285 33.49 13.25 2.34
N LEU A 286 33.79 13.49 1.06
CA LEU A 286 34.47 14.70 0.57
C LEU A 286 33.48 15.80 0.14
N CYS A 287 32.19 15.59 0.31
CA CYS A 287 31.11 16.50 -0.11
C CYS A 287 30.24 16.98 1.07
N PRO A 288 30.81 17.55 2.15
CA PRO A 288 30.08 17.88 3.37
C PRO A 288 29.15 19.10 3.23
N THR A 289 29.35 19.94 2.21
CA THR A 289 28.57 21.15 1.97
C THR A 289 27.99 21.18 0.56
N ASN A 290 26.91 21.93 0.39
CA ASN A 290 26.24 22.12 -0.89
C ASN A 290 27.21 22.58 -1.99
N ASP A 291 28.01 23.62 -1.72
CA ASP A 291 28.95 24.18 -2.70
C ASP A 291 30.03 23.19 -3.15
N ILE A 292 30.52 22.36 -2.23
CA ILE A 292 31.53 21.34 -2.56
C ILE A 292 30.87 20.25 -3.40
N PHE A 293 29.67 19.79 -3.01
CA PHE A 293 28.97 18.72 -3.73
C PHE A 293 28.59 19.19 -5.15
N TYR A 294 28.00 20.38 -5.28
CA TYR A 294 27.67 20.95 -6.58
C TYR A 294 28.89 21.08 -7.49
N ARG A 295 30.03 21.62 -6.99
CA ARG A 295 31.27 21.71 -7.79
C ARG A 295 31.76 20.34 -8.23
N ARG A 296 31.73 19.36 -7.34
CA ARG A 296 32.15 17.99 -7.66
C ARG A 296 31.30 17.37 -8.76
N LEU A 297 29.98 17.56 -8.71
CA LEU A 297 29.06 17.11 -9.75
C LEU A 297 29.34 17.77 -11.11
N ARG A 298 29.67 19.08 -11.10
CA ARG A 298 30.03 19.79 -12.34
C ARG A 298 31.35 19.30 -12.92
N GLU A 299 32.35 18.99 -12.08
CA GLU A 299 33.66 18.43 -12.53
C GLU A 299 33.51 17.09 -13.24
N ILE A 300 32.63 16.22 -12.78
CA ILE A 300 32.38 14.92 -13.41
C ILE A 300 31.38 14.98 -14.57
N GLY A 301 30.90 16.18 -14.94
CA GLY A 301 29.99 16.38 -16.06
C GLY A 301 28.53 16.02 -15.76
N PHE A 302 28.11 16.01 -14.50
CA PHE A 302 26.71 15.75 -14.14
C PHE A 302 25.84 16.97 -14.46
N VAL A 303 25.05 16.88 -15.54
CA VAL A 303 24.37 18.03 -16.13
C VAL A 303 23.10 18.47 -15.41
N SER A 304 22.44 17.55 -14.70
CA SER A 304 21.18 17.79 -13.99
C SER A 304 21.33 18.62 -12.71
N ALA A 305 22.58 18.81 -12.21
CA ALA A 305 22.85 19.65 -11.06
C ALA A 305 22.71 21.13 -11.40
N ASN A 306 21.88 21.87 -10.63
CA ASN A 306 21.66 23.30 -10.75
C ASN A 306 22.28 24.05 -9.56
N ALA A 307 22.67 25.29 -9.77
CA ALA A 307 23.22 26.13 -8.70
C ALA A 307 22.20 26.50 -7.60
N SER A 308 20.91 26.34 -7.88
CA SER A 308 19.82 26.57 -6.93
C SER A 308 19.44 25.35 -6.11
N ASP A 309 19.99 24.15 -6.46
CA ASP A 309 19.69 22.92 -5.73
C ASP A 309 20.34 22.99 -4.35
N ASP A 310 19.63 22.47 -3.36
CA ASP A 310 20.26 22.24 -2.06
C ASP A 310 21.02 20.89 -2.06
N TRP A 311 21.62 20.53 -0.94
CA TRP A 311 22.42 19.33 -0.83
C TRP A 311 21.58 18.04 -1.04
N GLU A 312 20.38 18.05 -0.53
CA GLU A 312 19.44 16.91 -0.64
C GLU A 312 18.89 16.78 -2.07
N ASP A 313 18.60 17.90 -2.74
CA ASP A 313 18.26 17.91 -4.17
C ASP A 313 19.34 17.28 -5.02
N LEU A 314 20.62 17.69 -4.79
CA LEU A 314 21.77 17.14 -5.50
C LEU A 314 21.94 15.65 -5.25
N PHE A 315 21.79 15.20 -4.00
CA PHE A 315 21.86 13.81 -3.63
C PHE A 315 20.79 12.98 -4.35
N ASN A 316 19.53 13.42 -4.27
CA ASN A 316 18.39 12.73 -4.89
C ASN A 316 18.52 12.64 -6.42
N LYS A 317 19.03 13.69 -7.08
CA LYS A 317 19.31 13.65 -8.52
C LYS A 317 20.32 12.58 -8.88
N VAL A 318 21.41 12.48 -8.13
CA VAL A 318 22.43 11.43 -8.34
C VAL A 318 21.84 10.06 -8.04
N LEU A 319 21.09 9.92 -6.95
CA LEU A 319 20.44 8.67 -6.57
C LEU A 319 19.56 8.15 -7.72
N VAL A 320 18.64 8.98 -8.20
CA VAL A 320 17.70 8.60 -9.28
C VAL A 320 18.41 8.34 -10.60
N GLU A 321 19.40 9.18 -11.00
CA GLU A 321 20.00 9.08 -12.33
C GLU A 321 21.14 8.07 -12.43
N LYS A 322 21.85 7.79 -11.33
CA LYS A 322 23.06 6.97 -11.36
C LYS A 322 22.99 5.72 -10.48
N ILE A 323 22.30 5.79 -9.36
CA ILE A 323 22.30 4.71 -8.38
C ILE A 323 21.14 3.75 -8.61
N GLU A 324 19.89 4.25 -8.68
CA GLU A 324 18.68 3.41 -8.84
C GLU A 324 18.75 2.48 -10.07
N PRO A 325 19.24 2.92 -11.26
CA PRO A 325 19.41 2.01 -12.41
C PRO A 325 20.38 0.85 -12.16
N GLU A 326 21.34 1.01 -11.26
CA GLU A 326 22.26 -0.07 -10.88
C GLU A 326 21.65 -0.97 -9.79
N LEU A 327 20.87 -0.39 -8.86
CA LEU A 327 20.10 -1.17 -7.87
C LEU A 327 19.07 -2.08 -8.57
N GLU A 328 18.43 -1.62 -9.65
CA GLU A 328 17.50 -2.42 -10.44
C GLU A 328 18.14 -3.72 -10.95
N LYS A 329 19.40 -3.66 -11.41
CA LYS A 329 20.14 -4.84 -11.93
C LYS A 329 20.42 -5.90 -10.86
N LEU A 330 20.40 -5.52 -9.57
CA LEU A 330 20.63 -6.42 -8.45
C LEU A 330 19.37 -7.21 -8.04
N GLY A 331 18.22 -6.82 -8.55
CA GLY A 331 16.94 -7.43 -8.22
C GLY A 331 16.39 -7.00 -6.87
N ALA A 332 17.02 -7.42 -5.76
CA ALA A 332 16.69 -6.93 -4.42
C ALA A 332 17.97 -6.52 -3.69
N VAL A 333 17.96 -5.37 -3.02
CA VAL A 333 19.15 -4.81 -2.36
C VAL A 333 18.75 -3.86 -1.24
N PHE A 334 19.52 -3.86 -0.15
CA PHE A 334 19.46 -2.83 0.88
C PHE A 334 20.52 -1.77 0.62
N LEU A 335 20.10 -0.52 0.52
CA LEU A 335 20.96 0.66 0.53
C LEU A 335 20.97 1.21 1.95
N VAL A 336 22.16 1.31 2.58
CA VAL A 336 22.28 1.59 4.02
C VAL A 336 23.23 2.75 4.31
N GLU A 337 23.19 3.23 5.57
CA GLU A 337 24.09 4.27 6.09
C GLU A 337 23.95 5.58 5.30
N TYR A 338 22.75 6.17 5.38
CA TYR A 338 22.44 7.45 4.75
C TYR A 338 23.14 8.62 5.45
N PRO A 339 23.46 9.70 4.71
CA PRO A 339 23.99 10.91 5.34
C PRO A 339 23.08 11.44 6.44
N ILE A 340 23.66 11.88 7.56
CA ILE A 340 22.94 12.26 8.78
C ILE A 340 21.91 13.39 8.55
N GLN A 341 22.18 14.29 7.61
CA GLN A 341 21.26 15.38 7.25
C GLN A 341 19.96 14.88 6.61
N MET A 342 19.97 13.68 6.03
CA MET A 342 18.80 13.04 5.43
C MET A 342 18.09 12.07 6.38
N ALA A 343 18.42 12.08 7.67
CA ALA A 343 17.99 11.08 8.63
C ALA A 343 17.50 11.70 9.94
N ALA A 344 16.44 12.49 9.87
CA ALA A 344 15.94 13.29 10.99
C ALA A 344 15.58 12.49 12.26
N MET A 345 15.22 11.21 12.11
CA MET A 345 14.74 10.35 13.20
C MET A 345 15.62 9.11 13.43
N ALA A 346 16.71 8.97 12.68
CA ALA A 346 17.61 7.83 12.78
C ALA A 346 18.82 8.14 13.69
N ARG A 347 19.27 7.11 14.42
CA ARG A 347 20.48 7.18 15.24
C ARG A 347 21.71 7.34 14.34
N PRO A 348 22.71 8.19 14.73
CA PRO A 348 24.00 8.22 14.04
C PRO A 348 24.70 6.86 14.11
N CYS A 349 25.48 6.52 13.08
CA CYS A 349 26.33 5.34 13.11
C CYS A 349 27.50 5.51 14.11
N ASP A 350 27.79 4.47 14.87
CA ASP A 350 28.88 4.49 15.86
C ASP A 350 30.25 4.68 15.19
N ALA A 351 30.44 4.16 13.97
CA ALA A 351 31.70 4.22 13.25
C ALA A 351 31.96 5.60 12.62
N ASP A 352 30.93 6.29 12.17
CA ASP A 352 31.02 7.61 11.53
C ASP A 352 29.70 8.36 11.71
N SER A 353 29.65 9.29 12.63
CA SER A 353 28.45 10.04 12.99
C SER A 353 27.94 11.00 11.89
N ASN A 354 28.69 11.14 10.78
CA ASN A 354 28.17 11.85 9.59
C ASN A 354 27.14 11.03 8.82
N PHE A 355 26.99 9.75 9.16
CA PHE A 355 26.01 8.83 8.60
C PHE A 355 25.06 8.31 9.69
N ALA A 356 23.90 7.88 9.28
CA ALA A 356 22.89 7.34 10.18
C ALA A 356 22.60 5.87 9.88
N GLU A 357 22.20 5.13 10.89
CA GLU A 357 21.73 3.76 10.81
C GLU A 357 20.33 3.73 10.16
N ARG A 358 20.27 4.14 8.88
CA ARG A 358 19.08 4.19 8.02
C ARG A 358 19.26 3.24 6.85
N ILE A 359 18.20 2.57 6.48
CA ILE A 359 18.10 1.62 5.36
C ILE A 359 16.97 2.00 4.42
N GLU A 360 17.17 1.71 3.16
CA GLU A 360 16.09 1.60 2.18
C GLU A 360 16.19 0.25 1.47
N LEU A 361 15.03 -0.39 1.26
CA LEU A 361 14.92 -1.63 0.49
C LEU A 361 14.47 -1.30 -0.92
N TYR A 362 15.26 -1.70 -1.89
CA TYR A 362 14.90 -1.64 -3.30
C TYR A 362 14.63 -3.03 -3.86
N ILE A 363 13.55 -3.15 -4.66
CA ILE A 363 13.24 -4.37 -5.43
C ILE A 363 12.97 -3.97 -6.87
N ASN A 364 13.76 -4.49 -7.81
CA ASN A 364 13.71 -4.13 -9.22
C ASN A 364 13.73 -2.60 -9.44
N GLY A 365 14.59 -1.89 -8.74
CA GLY A 365 14.72 -0.42 -8.81
C GLY A 365 13.60 0.37 -8.12
N ILE A 366 12.64 -0.30 -7.48
CA ILE A 366 11.55 0.35 -6.76
C ILE A 366 11.88 0.37 -5.27
N GLU A 367 11.96 1.55 -4.67
CA GLU A 367 12.02 1.72 -3.22
C GLU A 367 10.74 1.15 -2.61
N LEU A 368 10.90 0.08 -1.84
CA LEU A 368 9.79 -0.62 -1.20
C LEU A 368 9.62 -0.23 0.27
N ALA A 369 10.71 -0.03 0.98
CA ALA A 369 10.68 0.26 2.41
C ALA A 369 11.84 1.16 2.85
N ASN A 370 11.61 1.91 3.93
CA ASN A 370 12.56 2.80 4.57
C ASN A 370 12.49 2.61 6.08
N GLY A 371 13.63 2.41 6.73
CA GLY A 371 13.70 2.13 8.16
C GLY A 371 15.04 2.52 8.77
N TYR A 372 15.10 2.45 10.09
CA TYR A 372 16.32 2.84 10.82
C TYR A 372 16.32 2.32 12.27
N THR A 373 17.50 2.45 12.91
CA THR A 373 17.56 2.45 14.36
C THR A 373 17.06 3.79 14.87
N GLU A 374 16.12 3.74 15.79
CA GLU A 374 15.42 4.92 16.28
C GLU A 374 16.34 5.85 17.07
N LEU A 375 16.28 7.14 16.78
CA LEU A 375 16.89 8.15 17.60
C LEU A 375 16.09 8.28 18.90
N ASN A 376 16.71 7.94 20.02
CA ASN A 376 16.10 7.97 21.35
C ASN A 376 16.70 9.03 22.29
N ASP A 377 17.60 9.89 21.80
CA ASP A 377 18.07 11.05 22.54
C ASP A 377 17.08 12.23 22.38
N PRO A 378 16.39 12.68 23.46
CA PRO A 378 15.38 13.73 23.36
C PRO A 378 15.95 15.10 23.00
N LYS A 379 17.22 15.40 23.37
CA LYS A 379 17.86 16.68 23.06
C LYS A 379 18.21 16.76 21.59
N GLU A 380 18.88 15.75 21.08
CA GLU A 380 19.23 15.68 19.67
C GLU A 380 17.97 15.66 18.79
N GLN A 381 16.92 14.90 19.18
CA GLN A 381 15.67 14.88 18.45
C GLN A 381 15.00 16.26 18.39
N ARG A 382 14.99 16.99 19.50
CA ARG A 382 14.45 18.36 19.54
C ARG A 382 15.24 19.29 18.61
N GLU A 383 16.55 19.24 18.64
CA GLU A 383 17.42 20.06 17.78
C GLU A 383 17.16 19.78 16.28
N ARG A 384 17.03 18.51 15.90
CA ARG A 384 16.71 18.10 14.52
C ARG A 384 15.33 18.57 14.10
N PHE A 385 14.33 18.49 14.97
CA PHE A 385 12.99 19.01 14.69
C PHE A 385 12.96 20.53 14.52
N VAL A 386 13.68 21.28 15.36
CA VAL A 386 13.82 22.74 15.21
C VAL A 386 14.46 23.06 13.86
N LYS A 387 15.53 22.35 13.48
CA LYS A 387 16.20 22.57 12.19
C LYS A 387 15.27 22.27 11.01
N SER A 388 14.49 21.20 11.06
CA SER A 388 13.52 20.85 10.03
C SER A 388 12.41 21.91 9.91
N ARG A 389 11.90 22.46 11.04
CA ARG A 389 10.91 23.53 11.02
C ARG A 389 11.44 24.82 10.37
N LEU A 390 12.67 25.18 10.65
CA LEU A 390 13.30 26.35 10.00
C LEU A 390 13.41 26.16 8.48
N ALA A 391 13.70 24.95 8.01
CA ALA A 391 13.72 24.62 6.59
C ALA A 391 12.33 24.73 5.93
N GLN A 392 11.27 24.39 6.65
CA GLN A 392 9.88 24.53 6.18
C GLN A 392 9.39 25.98 6.09
N LYS A 393 10.16 26.97 6.58
CA LYS A 393 9.78 28.41 6.66
C LYS A 393 8.44 28.64 7.38
N GLU A 394 8.09 27.77 8.30
CA GLU A 394 6.87 27.90 9.12
C GLU A 394 7.25 28.09 10.60
N ASP A 395 6.50 28.96 11.28
CA ASP A 395 6.52 29.04 12.75
C ASP A 395 5.82 27.81 13.34
N GLY A 396 6.47 26.66 13.21
CA GLY A 396 5.88 25.39 13.52
C GLY A 396 5.98 25.02 15.00
N VAL A 397 4.84 24.69 15.59
CA VAL A 397 4.77 24.06 16.90
C VAL A 397 5.39 22.66 16.80
N LEU A 398 6.34 22.35 17.69
CA LEU A 398 6.89 21.00 17.83
C LEU A 398 5.88 20.06 18.49
N ASP A 399 5.98 18.76 18.21
CA ASP A 399 5.21 17.76 18.96
C ASP A 399 5.80 17.55 20.37
N GLU A 400 5.44 18.50 21.26
CA GLU A 400 5.90 18.47 22.66
C GLU A 400 5.44 17.21 23.38
N LYS A 401 4.36 16.58 22.96
CA LYS A 401 3.92 15.32 23.56
C LYS A 401 4.82 14.15 23.18
N PHE A 402 5.30 14.13 21.95
CA PHE A 402 6.28 13.14 21.52
C PHE A 402 7.63 13.37 22.21
N LEU A 403 8.11 14.61 22.22
CA LEU A 403 9.38 14.98 22.87
C LEU A 403 9.37 14.68 24.37
N ALA A 404 8.28 15.03 25.09
CA ALA A 404 8.12 14.68 26.49
C ALA A 404 8.12 13.15 26.72
N GLN A 405 7.56 12.38 25.77
CA GLN A 405 7.59 10.92 25.88
C GLN A 405 9.00 10.35 25.66
N LEU A 406 9.82 10.97 24.78
CA LEU A 406 11.23 10.62 24.67
C LEU A 406 12.02 10.95 25.95
N GLU A 407 11.70 12.04 26.64
CA GLU A 407 12.30 12.39 27.93
C GLU A 407 11.98 11.38 29.03
N VAL A 408 10.79 10.74 28.99
CA VAL A 408 10.45 9.61 29.87
C VAL A 408 11.33 8.39 29.58
N GLY A 409 11.72 8.22 28.33
CA GLY A 409 12.61 7.19 27.83
C GLY A 409 11.99 6.31 26.76
N LEU A 410 12.67 6.21 25.64
CA LEU A 410 12.42 5.22 24.60
C LEU A 410 13.59 4.23 24.64
N PRO A 411 13.35 2.92 24.92
CA PRO A 411 14.41 1.93 24.80
C PRO A 411 14.95 1.87 23.37
N PRO A 412 16.18 1.36 23.16
CA PRO A 412 16.68 1.12 21.80
C PRO A 412 15.65 0.36 20.98
N ALA A 413 15.38 0.82 19.78
CA ALA A 413 14.38 0.25 18.90
C ALA A 413 14.79 0.36 17.44
N GLY A 414 14.32 -0.54 16.63
CA GLY A 414 14.33 -0.43 15.17
C GLY A 414 12.92 -0.31 14.63
N GLY A 415 12.75 0.47 13.59
CA GLY A 415 11.47 0.67 12.91
C GLY A 415 11.62 0.75 11.39
N ILE A 416 10.56 0.45 10.67
CA ILE A 416 10.54 0.50 9.20
C ILE A 416 9.12 0.73 8.69
N ALA A 417 9.02 1.53 7.63
CA ALA A 417 7.83 1.77 6.85
C ALA A 417 7.94 1.08 5.49
N LEU A 418 6.90 0.36 5.08
CA LEU A 418 6.83 -0.37 3.82
C LEU A 418 5.58 0.04 3.05
N GLY A 419 5.76 0.41 1.77
CA GLY A 419 4.67 0.73 0.86
C GLY A 419 3.90 -0.51 0.44
N VAL A 420 2.74 -0.77 1.04
CA VAL A 420 1.91 -1.95 0.73
C VAL A 420 1.46 -1.95 -0.72
N ASP A 421 1.13 -0.79 -1.26
CA ASP A 421 0.68 -0.68 -2.64
C ASP A 421 1.80 -1.08 -3.62
N ARG A 422 3.03 -0.62 -3.39
CA ARG A 422 4.22 -1.03 -4.17
C ARG A 422 4.51 -2.53 -4.02
N LEU A 423 4.39 -3.09 -2.81
CA LEU A 423 4.55 -4.53 -2.58
C LEU A 423 3.52 -5.35 -3.37
N VAL A 424 2.25 -4.93 -3.35
CA VAL A 424 1.18 -5.59 -4.13
C VAL A 424 1.47 -5.47 -5.62
N MET A 425 1.85 -4.29 -6.10
CA MET A 425 2.20 -4.06 -7.49
C MET A 425 3.33 -5.00 -7.95
N LEU A 426 4.41 -5.12 -7.19
CA LEU A 426 5.50 -6.07 -7.46
C LEU A 426 4.98 -7.52 -7.48
N ALA A 427 4.27 -7.95 -6.43
CA ALA A 427 3.79 -9.33 -6.28
C ALA A 427 2.76 -9.76 -7.33
N THR A 428 2.13 -8.81 -8.03
CA THR A 428 1.12 -9.07 -9.08
C THR A 428 1.64 -8.81 -10.50
N GLY A 429 2.84 -8.24 -10.64
CA GLY A 429 3.39 -7.83 -11.93
C GLY A 429 2.71 -6.60 -12.53
N SER A 430 1.97 -5.86 -11.72
CA SER A 430 1.37 -4.59 -12.14
C SER A 430 2.44 -3.51 -12.29
N THR A 431 2.27 -2.61 -13.25
CA THR A 431 3.22 -1.53 -13.55
C THR A 431 2.74 -0.15 -13.11
N ASP A 432 1.49 -0.07 -12.61
CA ASP A 432 0.85 1.15 -12.16
C ASP A 432 -0.02 0.85 -10.94
N LEU A 433 0.06 1.71 -9.91
CA LEU A 433 -0.73 1.58 -8.68
C LEU A 433 -2.24 1.59 -8.95
N LYS A 434 -2.71 2.27 -9.99
CA LYS A 434 -4.12 2.34 -10.38
C LYS A 434 -4.74 0.96 -10.63
N GLN A 435 -3.93 -0.01 -11.07
CA GLN A 435 -4.38 -1.38 -11.33
C GLN A 435 -4.72 -2.14 -10.05
N ILE A 436 -4.07 -1.81 -8.94
CA ILE A 436 -4.16 -2.56 -7.67
C ILE A 436 -4.96 -1.85 -6.57
N ILE A 437 -5.44 -0.64 -6.81
CA ILE A 437 -6.34 0.10 -5.93
C ILE A 437 -7.77 0.07 -6.49
N SER A 438 -8.78 0.11 -5.61
CA SER A 438 -10.18 -0.02 -6.03
C SER A 438 -10.64 1.13 -6.91
N PHE A 439 -10.37 2.35 -6.49
CA PHE A 439 -10.70 3.57 -7.23
C PHE A 439 -9.50 4.51 -7.24
N GLU A 440 -9.30 5.20 -8.35
CA GLU A 440 -8.26 6.20 -8.52
C GLU A 440 -8.59 7.48 -7.74
N PHE A 441 -7.52 8.21 -7.40
CA PHE A 441 -7.64 9.55 -6.83
C PHE A 441 -7.97 10.54 -7.95
#